data_ccff32b7a4219a16d65522494838cf58
#
_entry.id   ccff32b7a4219a16d65522494838cf58
#
_cell.length_a   1.000
_cell.length_b   1.000
_cell.length_c   1.000
_cell.angle_alpha   90.00
_cell.angle_beta   90.00
_cell.angle_gamma   90.00
#
_symmetry.space_group_name_H-M   'P 1'
#
loop_
_entity.id
_entity.type
_entity.pdbx_description
1 polymer ?
#
loop_
_entity_poly.entity_id
_entity_poly.type
_entity_poly.pdbx_seq_one_letter_code
_entity_poly.pdbx_strand_id
1 'polypeptide(L)'
;KLRLIVAREKKEKAEEVLRSIGNPDSANRVNNVFNNGEGYMDLVVSNWVPVSEGGTTYSNYWFLIDMERASEMAKMVWGWKPKFDDDKVIIKGTKVYTGSTMFAPGFVSHQFAYGAQATS
;
A
#
# COMPACT_ATOMS: atom_id res chain seq x y z
N LYS A 1 -8.06 -0.22 -12.42
CA LYS A 1 -7.60 -1.54 -11.97
C LYS A 1 -7.52 -1.58 -10.44
N LEU A 2 -8.14 -2.59 -9.83
CA LEU A 2 -8.16 -2.75 -8.37
C LEU A 2 -6.85 -3.37 -7.86
N ARG A 3 -6.42 -2.93 -6.68
CA ARG A 3 -5.31 -3.53 -5.93
C ARG A 3 -5.75 -3.89 -4.53
N LEU A 4 -5.50 -5.14 -4.14
CA LEU A 4 -5.67 -5.62 -2.78
C LEU A 4 -4.33 -5.50 -2.04
N ILE A 5 -4.29 -4.69 -0.99
CA ILE A 5 -3.13 -4.50 -0.14
C ILE A 5 -3.35 -5.26 1.15
N VAL A 6 -2.41 -6.12 1.50
CA VAL A 6 -2.44 -6.93 2.71
C VAL A 6 -1.12 -6.87 3.46
N ALA A 7 -1.17 -7.16 4.75
CA ALA A 7 0.04 -7.37 5.54
C ALA A 7 0.78 -8.63 5.07
N ARG A 8 2.09 -8.67 5.31
CA ARG A 8 2.96 -9.78 4.90
C ARG A 8 2.47 -11.14 5.40
N GLU A 9 1.95 -11.21 6.62
CA GLU A 9 1.46 -12.44 7.24
C GLU A 9 0.21 -13.01 6.58
N LYS A 10 -0.57 -12.17 5.89
CA LYS A 10 -1.81 -12.58 5.22
C LYS A 10 -1.64 -12.83 3.72
N LYS A 11 -0.40 -12.83 3.22
CA LYS A 11 -0.10 -13.06 1.81
C LYS A 11 -0.69 -14.37 1.29
N GLU A 12 -0.42 -15.47 1.98
CA GLU A 12 -0.86 -16.81 1.57
C GLU A 12 -2.39 -16.90 1.49
N LYS A 13 -3.07 -16.34 2.49
CA LYS A 13 -4.54 -16.33 2.51
C LYS A 13 -5.12 -15.46 1.38
N ALA A 14 -4.51 -14.34 1.08
CA ALA A 14 -4.92 -13.48 -0.02
C ALA A 14 -4.68 -14.16 -1.39
N GLU A 15 -3.57 -14.87 -1.56
CA GLU A 15 -3.29 -15.66 -2.75
C GLU A 15 -4.29 -16.80 -2.92
N GLU A 16 -4.64 -17.49 -1.84
CA GLU A 16 -5.67 -18.54 -1.86
C GLU A 16 -7.01 -17.98 -2.35
N VAL A 17 -7.45 -16.84 -1.82
CA VAL A 17 -8.71 -16.21 -2.21
C VAL A 17 -8.71 -15.75 -3.67
N LEU A 18 -7.60 -15.14 -4.13
CA LEU A 18 -7.54 -14.55 -5.47
C LEU A 18 -7.20 -15.56 -6.57
N ARG A 19 -6.44 -16.60 -6.28
CA ARG A 19 -5.87 -17.50 -7.29
C ARG A 19 -6.38 -18.93 -7.21
N SER A 20 -7.21 -19.29 -6.23
CA SER A 20 -7.81 -20.61 -6.18
C SER A 20 -8.68 -20.86 -7.41
N ILE A 21 -8.62 -22.06 -7.98
CA ILE A 21 -9.41 -22.45 -9.16
C ILE A 21 -10.90 -22.53 -8.81
N GLY A 22 -11.22 -22.90 -7.58
CA GLY A 22 -12.59 -22.97 -7.07
C GLY A 22 -12.79 -22.05 -5.88
N ASN A 23 -14.03 -21.64 -5.65
CA ASN A 23 -14.37 -20.87 -4.47
C ASN A 23 -14.07 -21.72 -3.21
N PRO A 24 -13.19 -21.26 -2.30
CA PRO A 24 -12.81 -22.04 -1.11
C PRO A 24 -14.00 -22.36 -0.18
N ASP A 25 -15.05 -21.57 -0.22
CA ASP A 25 -16.20 -21.69 0.67
C ASP A 25 -17.37 -22.53 0.10
N SER A 26 -17.26 -23.08 -1.11
CA SER A 26 -18.37 -23.86 -1.67
C SER A 26 -18.01 -25.33 -1.89
N ALA A 27 -18.85 -26.22 -1.39
CA ALA A 27 -18.75 -27.67 -1.63
C ALA A 27 -18.80 -28.04 -3.12
N ASN A 28 -19.40 -27.20 -3.95
CA ASN A 28 -19.58 -27.41 -5.39
C ASN A 28 -18.44 -26.85 -6.25
N ARG A 29 -17.37 -26.31 -5.68
CA ARG A 29 -16.22 -25.75 -6.40
C ARG A 29 -16.61 -24.88 -7.59
N VAL A 30 -17.54 -23.94 -7.39
CA VAL A 30 -17.87 -22.94 -8.40
C VAL A 30 -16.61 -22.16 -8.75
N ASN A 31 -16.39 -21.91 -10.04
CA ASN A 31 -15.23 -21.18 -10.50
C ASN A 31 -15.04 -19.87 -9.73
N ASN A 32 -13.83 -19.64 -9.27
CA ASN A 32 -13.48 -18.40 -8.61
C ASN A 32 -13.48 -17.25 -9.63
N VAL A 33 -14.39 -16.32 -9.48
CA VAL A 33 -14.54 -15.16 -10.37
C VAL A 33 -13.27 -14.33 -10.44
N PHE A 34 -12.49 -14.28 -9.36
CA PHE A 34 -11.23 -13.53 -9.30
C PHE A 34 -10.07 -14.20 -10.05
N ASN A 35 -10.19 -15.51 -10.34
CA ASN A 35 -9.17 -16.29 -11.06
C ASN A 35 -9.41 -16.36 -12.58
N ASN A 36 -10.32 -15.58 -13.13
CA ASN A 36 -10.71 -15.64 -14.54
C ASN A 36 -9.65 -15.17 -15.55
N GLY A 37 -8.38 -15.14 -15.18
CA GLY A 37 -7.25 -14.89 -16.09
C GLY A 37 -7.06 -13.44 -16.54
N GLU A 38 -8.03 -12.58 -16.35
CA GLU A 38 -8.00 -11.19 -16.81
C GLU A 38 -7.47 -10.17 -15.77
N GLY A 39 -6.98 -10.66 -14.64
CA GLY A 39 -6.29 -9.82 -13.67
C GLY A 39 -7.11 -8.64 -13.14
N TYR A 40 -8.35 -8.89 -12.75
CA TYR A 40 -9.21 -7.86 -12.16
C TYR A 40 -8.60 -7.21 -10.92
N MET A 41 -7.75 -7.94 -10.21
CA MET A 41 -7.18 -7.47 -8.95
C MET A 41 -5.72 -7.87 -8.83
N ASP A 42 -4.86 -6.89 -8.56
CA ASP A 42 -3.45 -7.13 -8.22
C ASP A 42 -3.30 -7.29 -6.71
N LEU A 43 -2.53 -8.28 -6.28
CA LEU A 43 -2.14 -8.43 -4.88
C LEU A 43 -0.85 -7.64 -4.61
N VAL A 44 -0.89 -6.78 -3.62
CA VAL A 44 0.26 -6.03 -3.11
C VAL A 44 0.48 -6.38 -1.65
N VAL A 45 1.62 -6.96 -1.36
CA VAL A 45 2.05 -7.23 0.02
C VAL A 45 2.83 -6.03 0.53
N SER A 46 2.31 -5.38 1.56
CA SER A 46 2.91 -4.17 2.12
C SER A 46 3.57 -4.47 3.46
N ASN A 47 4.85 -4.09 3.57
CA ASN A 47 5.55 -4.11 4.85
C ASN A 47 5.19 -2.90 5.74
N TRP A 48 4.46 -1.93 5.19
CA TRP A 48 4.02 -0.73 5.90
C TRP A 48 2.69 -0.91 6.63
N VAL A 49 2.01 -2.04 6.43
CA VAL A 49 0.89 -2.43 7.29
C VAL A 49 1.51 -3.06 8.53
N PRO A 50 1.52 -2.36 9.67
CA PRO A 50 2.20 -2.85 10.86
C PRO A 50 1.51 -4.10 11.40
N VAL A 51 2.31 -5.01 11.93
CA VAL A 51 1.78 -6.21 12.61
C VAL A 51 1.13 -5.80 13.92
N SER A 52 1.79 -4.92 14.67
CA SER A 52 1.24 -4.32 15.87
C SER A 52 1.86 -2.95 16.13
N GLU A 53 1.06 -2.01 16.58
CA GLU A 53 1.50 -0.69 17.00
C GLU A 53 0.65 -0.23 18.19
N GLY A 54 1.30 0.30 19.23
CA GLY A 54 0.60 0.80 20.41
C GLY A 54 -0.28 -0.24 21.14
N GLY A 55 0.04 -1.54 21.04
CA GLY A 55 -0.74 -2.63 21.65
C GLY A 55 -1.92 -3.11 20.79
N THR A 56 -2.12 -2.55 19.62
CA THR A 56 -3.16 -2.97 18.66
C THR A 56 -2.55 -3.79 17.53
N THR A 57 -3.15 -4.93 17.21
CA THR A 57 -2.70 -5.79 16.10
C THR A 57 -3.40 -5.39 14.81
N TYR A 58 -2.63 -5.04 13.79
CA TYR A 58 -3.13 -4.60 12.49
C TYR A 58 -2.93 -5.62 11.38
N SER A 59 -2.40 -6.79 11.66
CA SER A 59 -2.12 -7.83 10.66
C SER A 59 -3.37 -8.31 9.92
N ASN A 60 -4.55 -8.15 10.51
CA ASN A 60 -5.84 -8.50 9.91
C ASN A 60 -6.44 -7.41 9.02
N TYR A 61 -5.81 -6.23 8.94
CA TYR A 61 -6.30 -5.18 8.07
C TYR A 61 -5.93 -5.44 6.61
N TRP A 62 -6.85 -5.13 5.74
CA TRP A 62 -6.66 -5.16 4.30
C TRP A 62 -7.28 -3.94 3.66
N PHE A 63 -6.73 -3.54 2.51
CA PHE A 63 -7.19 -2.36 1.79
C PHE A 63 -7.40 -2.72 0.34
N LEU A 64 -8.50 -2.25 -0.21
CA LEU A 64 -8.81 -2.32 -1.63
C LEU A 64 -8.71 -0.92 -2.22
N ILE A 65 -7.86 -0.75 -3.23
CA ILE A 65 -7.60 0.55 -3.85
C ILE A 65 -7.89 0.47 -5.34
N ASP A 66 -8.70 1.42 -5.82
CA ASP A 66 -8.86 1.66 -7.25
C ASP A 66 -7.77 2.62 -7.73
N MET A 67 -6.83 2.09 -8.51
CA MET A 67 -5.65 2.84 -8.96
C MET A 67 -5.98 3.98 -9.93
N GLU A 68 -7.05 3.87 -10.70
CA GLU A 68 -7.47 4.93 -11.61
C GLU A 68 -7.97 6.13 -10.82
N ARG A 69 -8.88 5.90 -9.91
CA ARG A 69 -9.39 6.95 -9.02
C ARG A 69 -8.34 7.47 -8.04
N ALA A 70 -7.45 6.61 -7.57
CA ALA A 70 -6.35 7.01 -6.69
C ALA A 70 -5.43 8.05 -7.34
N SER A 71 -5.16 7.93 -8.64
CA SER A 71 -4.32 8.89 -9.37
C SER A 71 -4.93 10.30 -9.44
N GLU A 72 -6.24 10.38 -9.42
CA GLU A 72 -6.98 11.64 -9.44
C GLU A 72 -7.19 12.23 -8.05
N MET A 73 -7.44 11.38 -7.06
CA MET A 73 -7.87 11.79 -5.71
C MET A 73 -6.73 11.86 -4.70
N ALA A 74 -5.71 11.02 -4.83
CA ALA A 74 -4.52 11.10 -4.01
C ALA A 74 -3.49 12.02 -4.65
N LYS A 75 -3.10 13.08 -3.95
CA LYS A 75 -2.17 14.09 -4.46
C LYS A 75 -0.97 14.22 -3.52
N MET A 76 0.18 14.44 -4.12
CA MET A 76 1.37 14.85 -3.41
C MET A 76 1.76 16.25 -3.88
N VAL A 77 1.75 17.18 -2.96
CA VAL A 77 2.16 18.57 -3.22
C VAL A 77 3.59 18.74 -2.76
N TRP A 78 4.44 19.25 -3.65
CA TRP A 78 5.82 19.56 -3.35
C TRP A 78 5.95 21.05 -3.00
N GLY A 79 6.41 21.36 -1.80
CA GLY A 79 6.89 22.70 -1.46
C GLY A 79 8.20 22.96 -2.19
N TRP A 80 9.17 22.06 -2.04
CA TRP A 80 10.36 21.98 -2.89
C TRP A 80 10.80 20.53 -3.07
N LYS A 81 11.31 20.25 -4.25
CA LYS A 81 11.87 18.94 -4.58
C LYS A 81 13.15 18.69 -3.79
N PRO A 82 13.56 17.43 -3.60
CA PRO A 82 14.83 17.12 -2.94
C PRO A 82 15.97 17.89 -3.58
N LYS A 83 16.69 18.65 -2.76
CA LYS A 83 17.93 19.31 -3.14
C LYS A 83 19.01 19.00 -2.13
N PHE A 84 20.23 18.94 -2.61
CA PHE A 84 21.42 18.70 -1.81
C PHE A 84 22.33 19.91 -1.96
N ASP A 85 22.72 20.44 -0.83
CA ASP A 85 23.69 21.54 -0.75
C ASP A 85 24.93 21.03 0.00
N ASP A 86 26.10 21.52 -0.38
CA ASP A 86 27.34 21.27 0.37
C ASP A 86 27.95 22.61 0.82
N ASP A 87 28.43 22.61 2.04
CA ASP A 87 29.13 23.75 2.59
C ASP A 87 30.46 23.30 3.20
N LYS A 88 31.47 24.18 3.09
CA LYS A 88 32.79 23.90 3.56
C LYS A 88 33.13 24.83 4.75
N VAL A 89 33.19 24.23 5.92
CA VAL A 89 33.62 24.97 7.13
C VAL A 89 35.13 25.04 7.13
N ILE A 90 35.65 26.15 6.63
CA ILE A 90 37.09 26.38 6.38
C ILE A 90 37.92 26.25 7.67
N ILE A 91 37.38 26.72 8.79
CA ILE A 91 38.10 26.74 10.10
C ILE A 91 38.37 25.33 10.64
N LYS A 92 37.51 24.38 10.33
CA LYS A 92 37.60 22.98 10.82
C LYS A 92 38.00 21.97 9.73
N GLY A 93 38.13 22.38 8.49
CA GLY A 93 38.42 21.49 7.37
C GLY A 93 37.31 20.47 7.10
N THR A 94 36.10 20.68 7.65
CA THR A 94 34.97 19.75 7.56
C THR A 94 34.07 20.16 6.41
N LYS A 95 33.65 19.19 5.61
CA LYS A 95 32.62 19.36 4.57
C LYS A 95 31.28 18.86 5.08
N VAL A 96 30.26 19.69 5.03
CA VAL A 96 28.90 19.37 5.47
C VAL A 96 28.01 19.20 4.24
N TYR A 97 27.31 18.11 4.17
CA TYR A 97 26.30 17.85 3.15
C TYR A 97 24.92 17.94 3.77
N THR A 98 24.06 18.75 3.19
CA THR A 98 22.69 18.93 3.67
C THR A 98 21.72 18.55 2.58
N GLY A 99 20.77 17.66 2.92
CA GLY A 99 19.66 17.32 2.05
C GLY A 99 18.37 17.88 2.62
N SER A 100 17.58 18.55 1.79
CA SER A 100 16.28 19.07 2.19
C SER A 100 15.21 18.78 1.16
N THR A 101 14.02 18.48 1.64
CA THR A 101 12.81 18.31 0.82
C THR A 101 11.60 18.71 1.64
N MET A 102 10.57 19.21 0.97
CA MET A 102 9.29 19.50 1.59
C MET A 102 8.17 19.00 0.71
N PHE A 103 7.34 18.12 1.25
CA PHE A 103 6.16 17.60 0.56
C PHE A 103 5.01 17.39 1.55
N ALA A 104 3.81 17.45 1.06
CA ALA A 104 2.60 17.11 1.81
C ALA A 104 1.74 16.16 0.98
N PRO A 105 1.54 14.92 1.41
CA PRO A 105 0.55 14.05 0.83
C PRO A 105 -0.86 14.43 1.31
N GLY A 106 -1.84 14.22 0.46
CA GLY A 106 -3.23 14.44 0.80
C GLY A 106 -4.17 13.76 -0.18
N PHE A 107 -5.43 13.70 0.16
CA PHE A 107 -6.45 13.16 -0.73
C PHE A 107 -7.69 14.07 -0.72
N VAL A 108 -8.29 14.21 -1.89
CA VAL A 108 -9.48 15.05 -2.10
C VAL A 108 -10.73 14.33 -1.63
N SER A 109 -10.77 13.00 -1.82
CA SER A 109 -11.90 12.15 -1.43
C SER A 109 -11.39 10.76 -1.04
N HIS A 110 -12.14 10.06 -0.21
CA HIS A 110 -11.84 8.68 0.22
C HIS A 110 -12.40 7.61 -0.73
N GLN A 111 -13.14 7.98 -1.75
CA GLN A 111 -13.87 7.05 -2.63
C GLN A 111 -12.98 6.11 -3.46
N PHE A 112 -11.68 6.30 -3.45
CA PHE A 112 -10.73 5.44 -4.16
C PHE A 112 -10.22 4.27 -3.32
N ALA A 113 -10.48 4.28 -2.02
CA ALA A 113 -9.95 3.28 -1.10
C ALA A 113 -11.03 2.77 -0.15
N TYR A 114 -11.02 1.47 0.08
CA TYR A 114 -11.83 0.81 1.09
C TYR A 114 -10.92 -0.03 1.98
N GLY A 115 -11.07 0.08 3.28
CA GLY A 115 -10.31 -0.69 4.24
C GLY A 115 -11.23 -1.39 5.22
N ALA A 116 -10.91 -2.62 5.58
CA ALA A 116 -11.60 -3.38 6.58
C ALA A 116 -10.65 -4.28 7.36
N GLN A 117 -11.13 -4.75 8.49
CA GLN A 117 -10.46 -5.74 9.31
C GLN A 117 -11.11 -7.10 9.07
N ALA A 118 -10.30 -8.10 8.73
CA ALA A 118 -10.77 -9.46 8.68
C ALA A 118 -11.01 -9.95 10.12
N THR A 119 -12.21 -10.40 10.40
CA THR A 119 -12.49 -11.16 11.61
C THR A 119 -11.92 -12.56 11.42
N SER A 120 -11.03 -12.96 12.31
CA SER A 120 -10.47 -14.32 12.36
C SER A 120 -11.51 -15.35 12.75
#